data_9a0755025949a5df97a3b211aa70cb36
#
_entry.id   9a0755025949a5df97a3b211aa70cb36
#
_cell.length_a   1.000
_cell.length_b   1.000
_cell.length_c   1.000
_cell.angle_alpha   90.00
_cell.angle_beta   90.00
_cell.angle_gamma   90.00
#
_symmetry.space_group_name_H-M   'P 1'
#
loop_
_entity.id
_entity.type
_entity.pdbx_description
1 polymer ?
#
loop_
_entity_poly.entity_id
_entity_poly.type
_entity_poly.pdbx_seq_one_letter_code
_entity_poly.pdbx_strand_id
1 'polypeptide(L)'
;MRFFVLVFLGLLLSPLLYAQEFGGNPPRQRWKQLSSDTVRVIYAPGLDSQAQRTFSLIGRLASYDTFRLGKKLKPIDIVLQQSSVISNAYVQLGPYRSEWMLMPHLNNFSIGSIGWSDLLSLHEYRHVEQINNMNVGLSRVAHILFGEQGYDLAINAAVPNWFFEGDATWQESALSIQGRGRLPQFLNAYPALWQAGKKYSWLKLRNGSLKDVVPNHYELGYVLVGYGVTTYGDRFWPAVIRRAASFSSVVYPFQHALKKTAGLPYSQFRKNAFDWYRKQQPAMEPAVPNWVLKTERRYATNRQYPYWVGGDTLLLQKSSFVHRPGFYLVANKREHLLRTLDISLGQPFGYKKGKIVYAAFEKDPRWHWVSYSSLRLLDIHTGKQRKLTRHTRYFTPDLAPELDKVIAVQVTASGATSLDLLSTANGKVISSFQSPNGYFYTDPKFLSDTVVVIAARDQQGAMGLIKLSLLTGQEELLTPFLPFSLGYLHPFEGA
;
A
#
# COMPACT_ATOMS: atom_id res chain seq x y z
N MET A 1 -43.36 -18.21 -26.50
CA MET A 1 -42.32 -19.26 -26.64
C MET A 1 -41.08 -18.79 -27.42
N ARG A 2 -41.21 -18.23 -28.63
CA ARG A 2 -40.01 -17.76 -29.42
C ARG A 2 -39.16 -16.69 -28.73
N PHE A 3 -39.76 -15.78 -27.98
CA PHE A 3 -39.00 -14.74 -27.21
C PHE A 3 -38.17 -15.34 -26.07
N PHE A 4 -38.70 -16.31 -25.34
CA PHE A 4 -37.96 -17.01 -24.26
C PHE A 4 -36.78 -17.84 -24.79
N VAL A 5 -36.92 -18.43 -25.98
CA VAL A 5 -35.84 -19.18 -26.63
C VAL A 5 -34.71 -18.26 -27.06
N LEU A 6 -34.99 -17.05 -27.56
CA LEU A 6 -34.00 -16.05 -27.95
C LEU A 6 -33.26 -15.49 -26.73
N VAL A 7 -33.94 -15.24 -25.60
CA VAL A 7 -33.34 -14.80 -24.35
C VAL A 7 -32.45 -15.91 -23.77
N PHE A 8 -32.88 -17.16 -23.83
CA PHE A 8 -32.09 -18.30 -23.35
C PHE A 8 -30.86 -18.57 -24.23
N LEU A 9 -30.97 -18.44 -25.56
CA LEU A 9 -29.83 -18.49 -26.48
C LEU A 9 -28.86 -17.31 -26.22
N GLY A 10 -29.36 -16.10 -25.96
CA GLY A 10 -28.54 -14.94 -25.61
C GLY A 10 -27.75 -15.12 -24.31
N LEU A 11 -28.36 -15.77 -23.30
CA LEU A 11 -27.72 -16.12 -22.03
C LEU A 11 -26.66 -17.23 -22.19
N LEU A 12 -26.84 -18.17 -23.13
CA LEU A 12 -25.86 -19.22 -23.44
C LEU A 12 -24.66 -18.69 -24.25
N LEU A 13 -24.82 -17.58 -24.97
CA LEU A 13 -23.76 -16.94 -25.75
C LEU A 13 -22.99 -15.89 -24.95
N SER A 14 -23.49 -15.46 -23.80
CA SER A 14 -22.80 -14.47 -22.92
C SER A 14 -21.44 -14.92 -22.37
N PRO A 15 -21.15 -16.22 -22.13
CA PRO A 15 -19.81 -16.64 -21.72
C PRO A 15 -18.73 -16.49 -22.80
N LEU A 16 -19.13 -16.30 -24.08
CA LEU A 16 -18.19 -16.17 -25.20
C LEU A 16 -17.69 -14.73 -25.42
N LEU A 17 -18.16 -13.78 -24.61
CA LEU A 17 -17.73 -12.37 -24.64
C LEU A 17 -16.71 -12.00 -23.57
N TYR A 18 -16.01 -12.95 -22.98
CA TYR A 18 -14.84 -12.64 -22.21
C TYR A 18 -13.80 -12.00 -23.15
N ALA A 19 -13.51 -10.73 -22.95
CA ALA A 19 -12.34 -10.13 -23.56
C ALA A 19 -11.14 -11.01 -23.18
N GLN A 20 -10.48 -11.63 -24.14
CA GLN A 20 -9.34 -12.49 -23.91
C GLN A 20 -8.25 -11.67 -23.19
N GLU A 21 -7.99 -11.95 -21.94
CA GLU A 21 -6.72 -11.53 -21.33
C GLU A 21 -5.62 -12.33 -22.02
N PHE A 22 -4.71 -11.63 -22.72
CA PHE A 22 -3.64 -12.25 -23.47
C PHE A 22 -2.59 -12.98 -22.61
N GLY A 23 -2.67 -12.86 -21.29
CA GLY A 23 -1.80 -13.51 -20.32
C GLY A 23 -1.15 -12.54 -19.35
N GLY A 24 -0.46 -13.08 -18.35
CA GLY A 24 0.15 -12.29 -17.29
C GLY A 24 1.40 -11.56 -17.76
N ASN A 25 2.30 -12.28 -18.39
CA ASN A 25 3.60 -11.79 -18.86
C ASN A 25 3.81 -12.12 -20.35
N PRO A 26 4.68 -11.35 -21.07
CA PRO A 26 5.07 -11.70 -22.43
C PRO A 26 5.67 -13.12 -22.55
N PRO A 27 5.35 -13.90 -23.60
CA PRO A 27 5.79 -15.29 -23.71
C PRO A 27 7.32 -15.44 -23.82
N ARG A 28 8.03 -14.39 -24.23
CA ARG A 28 9.51 -14.37 -24.26
C ARG A 28 10.15 -14.17 -22.87
N GLN A 29 9.34 -13.92 -21.81
CA GLN A 29 9.83 -13.76 -20.44
C GLN A 29 10.53 -15.06 -20.00
N ARG A 30 11.82 -14.97 -19.67
CA ARG A 30 12.57 -16.07 -19.08
C ARG A 30 12.41 -16.06 -17.57
N TRP A 31 12.51 -17.25 -16.96
CA TRP A 31 12.38 -17.43 -15.52
C TRP A 31 13.56 -18.22 -14.96
N LYS A 32 14.03 -17.81 -13.79
CA LYS A 32 14.97 -18.53 -12.93
C LYS A 32 14.24 -18.93 -11.66
N GLN A 33 14.82 -19.84 -10.87
CA GLN A 33 14.30 -20.18 -9.56
C GLN A 33 15.42 -20.45 -8.55
N LEU A 34 15.11 -20.18 -7.26
CA LEU A 34 15.82 -20.65 -6.08
C LEU A 34 14.84 -21.54 -5.30
N SER A 35 15.31 -22.70 -4.82
CA SER A 35 14.42 -23.66 -4.16
C SER A 35 15.04 -24.24 -2.89
N SER A 36 14.18 -24.44 -1.87
CA SER A 36 14.47 -25.17 -0.64
C SER A 36 13.23 -25.96 -0.22
N ASP A 37 13.31 -26.64 0.90
CA ASP A 37 12.16 -27.35 1.51
C ASP A 37 11.06 -26.41 2.02
N THR A 38 11.33 -25.10 2.07
CA THR A 38 10.43 -24.09 2.63
C THR A 38 9.80 -23.20 1.56
N VAL A 39 10.58 -22.82 0.56
CA VAL A 39 10.17 -21.83 -0.45
C VAL A 39 10.82 -22.10 -1.80
N ARG A 40 10.05 -21.84 -2.87
CA ARG A 40 10.57 -21.72 -4.22
C ARG A 40 10.31 -20.29 -4.71
N VAL A 41 11.38 -19.52 -4.92
CA VAL A 41 11.30 -18.15 -5.46
C VAL A 41 11.53 -18.21 -6.95
N ILE A 42 10.55 -17.78 -7.74
CA ILE A 42 10.53 -17.75 -9.21
C ILE A 42 10.66 -16.29 -9.65
N TYR A 43 11.64 -15.98 -10.48
CA TYR A 43 11.97 -14.60 -10.83
C TYR A 43 12.57 -14.46 -12.23
N ALA A 44 12.49 -13.25 -12.78
CA ALA A 44 13.11 -12.93 -14.07
C ALA A 44 14.61 -12.66 -13.93
N PRO A 45 15.43 -12.89 -14.97
CA PRO A 45 16.84 -12.48 -15.00
C PRO A 45 17.00 -10.99 -14.64
N GLY A 46 18.04 -10.65 -13.87
CA GLY A 46 18.30 -9.31 -13.35
C GLY A 46 17.68 -9.02 -11.99
N LEU A 47 16.94 -9.97 -11.40
CA LEU A 47 16.39 -9.88 -10.03
C LEU A 47 17.13 -10.81 -9.05
N ASP A 48 18.34 -11.23 -9.37
CA ASP A 48 19.07 -12.24 -8.59
C ASP A 48 19.28 -11.79 -7.14
N SER A 49 19.59 -10.52 -6.89
CA SER A 49 19.76 -9.96 -5.54
C SER A 49 18.47 -9.97 -4.74
N GLN A 50 17.35 -9.50 -5.33
CA GLN A 50 16.03 -9.48 -4.68
C GLN A 50 15.53 -10.89 -4.39
N ALA A 51 15.72 -11.81 -5.33
CA ALA A 51 15.35 -13.22 -5.17
C ALA A 51 16.16 -13.89 -4.04
N GLN A 52 17.49 -13.66 -4.00
CA GLN A 52 18.35 -14.18 -2.94
C GLN A 52 17.98 -13.57 -1.57
N ARG A 53 17.68 -12.28 -1.51
CA ARG A 53 17.22 -11.61 -0.28
C ARG A 53 15.93 -12.20 0.23
N THR A 54 14.92 -12.33 -0.65
CA THR A 54 13.63 -12.96 -0.35
C THR A 54 13.81 -14.39 0.15
N PHE A 55 14.56 -15.19 -0.60
CA PHE A 55 14.83 -16.59 -0.28
C PHE A 55 15.48 -16.75 1.10
N SER A 56 16.52 -15.96 1.39
CA SER A 56 17.24 -16.00 2.66
C SER A 56 16.39 -15.54 3.83
N LEU A 57 15.54 -14.51 3.64
CA LEU A 57 14.69 -13.98 4.70
C LEU A 57 13.54 -14.92 5.03
N ILE A 58 12.89 -15.51 4.02
CA ILE A 58 11.85 -16.54 4.23
C ILE A 58 12.43 -17.76 4.93
N GLY A 59 13.64 -18.22 4.53
CA GLY A 59 14.31 -19.31 5.21
C GLY A 59 14.57 -19.04 6.69
N ARG A 60 14.97 -17.81 7.03
CA ARG A 60 15.11 -17.37 8.43
C ARG A 60 13.77 -17.33 9.17
N LEU A 61 12.74 -16.71 8.60
CA LEU A 61 11.40 -16.65 9.20
C LEU A 61 10.87 -18.06 9.48
N ALA A 62 11.03 -18.99 8.56
CA ALA A 62 10.62 -20.37 8.73
C ALA A 62 11.37 -21.11 9.84
N SER A 63 12.56 -20.68 10.22
CA SER A 63 13.35 -21.29 11.31
C SER A 63 12.97 -20.79 12.70
N TYR A 64 12.27 -19.65 12.83
CA TYR A 64 11.86 -19.09 14.13
C TYR A 64 10.59 -19.77 14.65
N ASP A 65 10.74 -20.65 15.68
CA ASP A 65 9.59 -21.36 16.29
C ASP A 65 8.62 -20.45 17.05
N THR A 66 9.12 -19.37 17.65
CA THR A 66 8.34 -18.44 18.48
C THR A 66 7.23 -17.71 17.74
N PHE A 67 7.38 -17.52 16.44
CA PHE A 67 6.42 -16.80 15.60
C PHE A 67 5.53 -17.71 14.74
N ARG A 68 5.73 -19.02 14.79
CA ARG A 68 4.94 -19.97 14.02
C ARG A 68 3.53 -20.12 14.57
N LEU A 69 2.55 -19.98 13.68
CA LEU A 69 1.15 -20.26 13.98
C LEU A 69 0.80 -21.75 13.88
N GLY A 70 1.66 -22.58 13.27
CA GLY A 70 1.42 -24.02 13.04
C GLY A 70 2.67 -24.89 13.18
N LYS A 71 2.45 -26.23 13.23
CA LYS A 71 3.54 -27.18 13.47
C LYS A 71 4.43 -27.44 12.25
N LYS A 72 3.85 -27.53 11.04
CA LYS A 72 4.57 -27.81 9.80
C LYS A 72 4.03 -26.92 8.70
N LEU A 73 4.92 -26.20 8.02
CA LEU A 73 4.57 -25.35 6.89
C LEU A 73 4.68 -26.14 5.59
N LYS A 74 3.69 -25.99 4.70
CA LYS A 74 3.76 -26.44 3.32
C LYS A 74 4.66 -25.45 2.57
N PRO A 75 5.60 -25.91 1.73
CA PRO A 75 6.39 -25.03 0.88
C PRO A 75 5.52 -24.14 0.02
N ILE A 76 5.97 -22.88 -0.19
CA ILE A 76 5.26 -21.88 -0.99
C ILE A 76 6.05 -21.51 -2.23
N ASP A 77 5.34 -21.34 -3.36
CA ASP A 77 5.88 -20.72 -4.56
C ASP A 77 5.67 -19.21 -4.49
N ILE A 78 6.76 -18.43 -4.59
CA ILE A 78 6.73 -16.97 -4.64
C ILE A 78 7.18 -16.52 -6.01
N VAL A 79 6.30 -15.83 -6.75
CA VAL A 79 6.60 -15.31 -8.09
C VAL A 79 6.87 -13.80 -7.99
N LEU A 80 8.08 -13.38 -8.39
CA LEU A 80 8.49 -11.99 -8.40
C LEU A 80 8.16 -11.32 -9.73
N GLN A 81 7.18 -10.39 -9.71
CA GLN A 81 6.71 -9.64 -10.87
C GLN A 81 7.41 -8.28 -10.96
N GLN A 82 8.25 -8.08 -11.98
CA GLN A 82 9.09 -6.89 -12.12
C GLN A 82 8.47 -5.77 -12.98
N SER A 83 7.52 -6.10 -13.84
CA SER A 83 7.03 -5.20 -14.89
C SER A 83 5.86 -4.32 -14.47
N SER A 84 5.29 -4.55 -13.29
CA SER A 84 4.24 -3.72 -12.71
C SER A 84 4.82 -2.45 -12.08
N VAL A 85 4.07 -1.36 -12.14
CA VAL A 85 4.30 -0.12 -11.37
C VAL A 85 3.35 -0.01 -10.17
N ILE A 86 2.61 -1.05 -9.88
CA ILE A 86 1.78 -1.17 -8.68
C ILE A 86 2.61 -1.86 -7.61
N SER A 87 2.61 -1.31 -6.41
CA SER A 87 3.20 -1.90 -5.21
C SER A 87 2.13 -2.77 -4.54
N ASN A 88 2.20 -4.08 -4.69
CA ASN A 88 1.25 -5.03 -4.10
C ASN A 88 1.87 -6.42 -3.98
N ALA A 89 1.30 -7.24 -3.11
CA ALA A 89 1.56 -8.67 -3.04
C ALA A 89 0.32 -9.39 -2.53
N TYR A 90 0.27 -10.70 -2.68
CA TYR A 90 -0.79 -11.53 -2.11
C TYR A 90 -0.36 -13.00 -2.00
N VAL A 91 -0.95 -13.69 -1.03
CA VAL A 91 -0.97 -15.16 -0.97
C VAL A 91 -2.37 -15.62 -1.34
N GLN A 92 -2.48 -16.62 -2.18
CA GLN A 92 -3.77 -17.17 -2.58
C GLN A 92 -3.79 -18.69 -2.55
N LEU A 93 -5.00 -19.23 -2.50
CA LEU A 93 -5.32 -20.64 -2.70
C LEU A 93 -5.98 -20.84 -4.06
N GLY A 94 -5.73 -22.00 -4.67
CA GLY A 94 -6.29 -22.36 -5.96
C GLY A 94 -5.66 -21.68 -7.19
N PRO A 95 -4.33 -21.81 -7.44
CA PRO A 95 -3.31 -22.61 -6.75
C PRO A 95 -2.65 -21.87 -5.59
N TYR A 96 -2.15 -22.65 -4.62
CA TYR A 96 -1.41 -22.14 -3.47
C TYR A 96 -0.06 -21.54 -3.90
N ARG A 97 0.00 -20.22 -3.94
CA ARG A 97 1.18 -19.42 -4.30
C ARG A 97 1.11 -18.01 -3.75
N SER A 98 2.21 -17.32 -3.82
CA SER A 98 2.30 -15.87 -3.57
C SER A 98 2.85 -15.15 -4.80
N GLU A 99 2.30 -13.99 -5.13
CA GLU A 99 2.84 -13.12 -6.19
C GLU A 99 3.18 -11.75 -5.63
N TRP A 100 4.39 -11.29 -5.91
CA TRP A 100 4.94 -10.03 -5.40
C TRP A 100 5.30 -9.10 -6.54
N MET A 101 4.63 -7.97 -6.64
CA MET A 101 4.99 -6.89 -7.52
C MET A 101 6.15 -6.14 -6.89
N LEU A 102 7.32 -6.16 -7.54
CA LEU A 102 8.56 -5.63 -6.96
C LEU A 102 8.70 -4.11 -7.07
N MET A 103 7.65 -3.39 -7.46
CA MET A 103 7.62 -1.94 -7.41
C MET A 103 7.64 -1.48 -5.96
N PRO A 104 8.69 -0.81 -5.47
CA PRO A 104 8.74 -0.31 -4.10
C PRO A 104 7.66 0.75 -3.87
N HIS A 105 7.11 0.77 -2.66
CA HIS A 105 6.14 1.80 -2.30
C HIS A 105 6.86 3.13 -2.07
N LEU A 106 6.37 4.20 -2.73
CA LEU A 106 6.98 5.53 -2.66
C LEU A 106 6.37 6.44 -1.59
N ASN A 107 5.18 6.10 -1.08
CA ASN A 107 4.60 6.82 0.04
C ASN A 107 5.11 6.22 1.37
N ASN A 108 6.10 6.86 1.96
CA ASN A 108 6.76 6.41 3.18
C ASN A 108 5.83 6.36 4.40
N PHE A 109 4.73 7.11 4.40
CA PHE A 109 3.77 7.16 5.52
C PHE A 109 2.70 6.09 5.49
N SER A 110 2.53 5.37 4.39
CA SER A 110 1.47 4.36 4.29
C SER A 110 1.90 2.96 4.76
N ILE A 111 3.15 2.57 4.47
CA ILE A 111 3.67 1.24 4.83
C ILE A 111 5.09 1.25 5.42
N GLY A 112 5.65 2.44 5.67
CA GLY A 112 7.01 2.61 6.19
C GLY A 112 8.08 2.66 5.12
N SER A 113 9.33 2.67 5.57
CA SER A 113 10.51 2.89 4.73
C SER A 113 11.47 1.70 4.66
N ILE A 114 11.18 0.57 5.30
CA ILE A 114 11.99 -0.64 5.15
C ILE A 114 11.99 -1.14 3.70
N GLY A 115 13.01 -1.89 3.32
CA GLY A 115 13.13 -2.46 1.98
C GLY A 115 11.87 -3.22 1.57
N TRP A 116 11.40 -3.01 0.33
CA TRP A 116 10.12 -3.55 -0.12
C TRP A 116 10.06 -5.08 -0.04
N SER A 117 11.09 -5.78 -0.49
CA SER A 117 11.17 -7.24 -0.39
C SER A 117 11.18 -7.74 1.06
N ASP A 118 11.77 -6.97 1.98
CA ASP A 118 11.79 -7.30 3.40
C ASP A 118 10.40 -7.17 4.02
N LEU A 119 9.71 -6.07 3.73
CA LEU A 119 8.33 -5.86 4.17
C LEU A 119 7.41 -6.98 3.67
N LEU A 120 7.50 -7.30 2.38
CA LEU A 120 6.71 -8.38 1.77
C LEU A 120 7.05 -9.74 2.40
N SER A 121 8.32 -10.01 2.69
CA SER A 121 8.71 -11.24 3.37
C SER A 121 8.06 -11.37 4.74
N LEU A 122 8.03 -10.28 5.52
CA LEU A 122 7.40 -10.28 6.85
C LEU A 122 5.88 -10.42 6.78
N HIS A 123 5.24 -9.74 5.84
CA HIS A 123 3.78 -9.70 5.71
C HIS A 123 3.21 -10.95 5.03
N GLU A 124 3.67 -11.24 3.81
CA GLU A 124 3.10 -12.32 3.00
C GLU A 124 3.43 -13.70 3.57
N TYR A 125 4.63 -13.87 4.14
CA TYR A 125 4.95 -15.14 4.77
C TYR A 125 4.10 -15.39 6.03
N ARG A 126 3.65 -14.34 6.71
CA ARG A 126 2.67 -14.49 7.79
C ARG A 126 1.34 -15.07 7.30
N HIS A 127 0.88 -14.71 6.10
CA HIS A 127 -0.29 -15.35 5.50
C HIS A 127 -0.05 -16.84 5.18
N VAL A 128 1.17 -17.21 4.78
CA VAL A 128 1.55 -18.62 4.62
C VAL A 128 1.42 -19.39 5.95
N GLU A 129 1.90 -18.81 7.04
CA GLU A 129 1.77 -19.41 8.38
C GLU A 129 0.30 -19.52 8.82
N GLN A 130 -0.50 -18.47 8.61
CA GLN A 130 -1.93 -18.46 8.93
C GLN A 130 -2.67 -19.58 8.20
N ILE A 131 -2.50 -19.67 6.88
CA ILE A 131 -3.11 -20.70 6.03
C ILE A 131 -2.71 -22.09 6.54
N ASN A 132 -1.43 -22.36 6.77
CA ASN A 132 -0.99 -23.68 7.22
C ASN A 132 -1.52 -24.05 8.61
N ASN A 133 -1.68 -23.07 9.52
CA ASN A 133 -2.21 -23.31 10.86
C ASN A 133 -3.72 -23.66 10.85
N MET A 134 -4.45 -23.20 9.85
CA MET A 134 -5.91 -23.42 9.75
C MET A 134 -6.32 -24.71 9.03
N ASN A 135 -5.37 -25.50 8.52
CA ASN A 135 -5.67 -26.79 7.87
C ASN A 135 -5.96 -27.89 8.91
N VAL A 136 -7.07 -27.74 9.63
CA VAL A 136 -7.49 -28.59 10.75
C VAL A 136 -9.02 -28.79 10.76
N GLY A 137 -9.50 -29.86 11.38
CA GLY A 137 -10.92 -30.11 11.59
C GLY A 137 -11.74 -30.03 10.30
N LEU A 138 -12.86 -29.31 10.31
CA LEU A 138 -13.76 -29.19 9.17
C LEU A 138 -13.10 -28.45 7.99
N SER A 139 -12.25 -27.47 8.23
CA SER A 139 -11.49 -26.81 7.16
C SER A 139 -10.58 -27.79 6.41
N ARG A 140 -9.98 -28.77 7.12
CA ARG A 140 -9.20 -29.83 6.48
C ARG A 140 -10.09 -30.78 5.67
N VAL A 141 -11.27 -31.10 6.18
CA VAL A 141 -12.25 -31.92 5.44
C VAL A 141 -12.67 -31.22 4.13
N ALA A 142 -12.96 -29.92 4.22
CA ALA A 142 -13.27 -29.11 3.03
C ALA A 142 -12.11 -29.09 2.01
N HIS A 143 -10.86 -29.03 2.50
CA HIS A 143 -9.67 -29.13 1.65
C HIS A 143 -9.57 -30.48 0.95
N ILE A 144 -9.82 -31.58 1.65
CA ILE A 144 -9.76 -32.94 1.08
C ILE A 144 -10.84 -33.14 0.03
N LEU A 145 -12.07 -32.71 0.29
CA LEU A 145 -13.22 -32.95 -0.57
C LEU A 145 -13.32 -32.00 -1.77
N PHE A 146 -12.93 -30.73 -1.59
CA PHE A 146 -13.15 -29.65 -2.56
C PHE A 146 -11.86 -28.92 -2.96
N GLY A 147 -10.69 -29.44 -2.58
CA GLY A 147 -9.40 -28.86 -2.90
C GLY A 147 -9.15 -27.49 -2.21
N GLU A 148 -8.24 -26.74 -2.77
CA GLU A 148 -7.82 -25.43 -2.21
C GLU A 148 -8.96 -24.40 -2.19
N GLN A 149 -9.88 -24.44 -3.15
CA GLN A 149 -11.04 -23.52 -3.18
C GLN A 149 -12.02 -23.79 -2.04
N GLY A 150 -12.32 -25.07 -1.76
CA GLY A 150 -13.14 -25.45 -0.60
C GLY A 150 -12.46 -25.10 0.72
N TYR A 151 -11.16 -25.23 0.78
CA TYR A 151 -10.36 -24.82 1.92
C TYR A 151 -10.42 -23.29 2.13
N ASP A 152 -10.23 -22.51 1.08
CA ASP A 152 -10.31 -21.05 1.12
C ASP A 152 -11.67 -20.58 1.65
N LEU A 153 -12.76 -21.13 1.11
CA LEU A 153 -14.10 -20.83 1.59
C LEU A 153 -14.27 -21.16 3.09
N ALA A 154 -13.76 -22.29 3.55
CA ALA A 154 -13.88 -22.71 4.94
C ALA A 154 -13.13 -21.78 5.90
N ILE A 155 -11.88 -21.44 5.59
CA ILE A 155 -11.09 -20.56 6.47
C ILE A 155 -11.63 -19.13 6.50
N ASN A 156 -12.09 -18.59 5.37
CA ASN A 156 -12.72 -17.27 5.30
C ASN A 156 -14.09 -17.22 6.03
N ALA A 157 -14.83 -18.32 6.06
CA ALA A 157 -16.03 -18.43 6.90
C ALA A 157 -15.71 -18.53 8.40
N ALA A 158 -14.59 -19.18 8.74
CA ALA A 158 -14.19 -19.41 10.13
C ALA A 158 -13.50 -18.21 10.79
N VAL A 159 -12.67 -17.46 10.05
CA VAL A 159 -11.79 -16.41 10.58
C VAL A 159 -12.09 -15.08 9.87
N PRO A 160 -12.27 -13.98 10.61
CA PRO A 160 -12.60 -12.69 10.00
C PRO A 160 -11.39 -12.04 9.29
N ASN A 161 -11.66 -11.33 8.20
CA ASN A 161 -10.62 -10.67 7.39
C ASN A 161 -9.70 -9.74 8.17
N TRP A 162 -10.22 -8.99 9.15
CA TRP A 162 -9.40 -8.12 9.99
C TRP A 162 -8.30 -8.86 10.78
N PHE A 163 -8.49 -10.18 11.03
CA PHE A 163 -7.47 -10.97 11.70
C PHE A 163 -6.29 -11.24 10.77
N PHE A 164 -6.54 -11.67 9.54
CA PHE A 164 -5.47 -11.99 8.60
C PHE A 164 -4.52 -10.80 8.42
N GLU A 165 -5.06 -9.65 8.09
CA GLU A 165 -4.29 -8.44 7.81
C GLU A 165 -3.71 -7.79 9.08
N GLY A 166 -4.49 -7.79 10.16
CA GLY A 166 -4.05 -7.23 11.43
C GLY A 166 -2.90 -8.01 12.07
N ASP A 167 -2.90 -9.33 11.95
CA ASP A 167 -1.85 -10.20 12.44
C ASP A 167 -0.56 -10.06 11.61
N ALA A 168 -0.67 -9.99 10.28
CA ALA A 168 0.47 -9.73 9.42
C ALA A 168 1.08 -8.34 9.67
N THR A 169 0.24 -7.30 9.84
CA THR A 169 0.69 -5.93 10.17
C THR A 169 1.31 -5.85 11.57
N TRP A 170 0.79 -6.60 12.52
CA TRP A 170 1.41 -6.73 13.85
C TRP A 170 2.81 -7.31 13.74
N GLN A 171 2.97 -8.38 12.96
CA GLN A 171 4.27 -9.04 12.74
C GLN A 171 5.29 -8.12 12.07
N GLU A 172 4.90 -7.32 11.08
CA GLU A 172 5.79 -6.30 10.50
C GLU A 172 6.42 -5.41 11.57
N SER A 173 5.60 -4.94 12.52
CA SER A 173 6.03 -4.04 13.58
C SER A 173 6.81 -4.74 14.68
N ALA A 174 6.53 -6.03 14.94
CA ALA A 174 7.23 -6.81 15.94
C ALA A 174 8.63 -7.24 15.49
N LEU A 175 8.81 -7.54 14.20
CA LEU A 175 10.04 -8.09 13.63
C LEU A 175 10.92 -7.07 12.89
N SER A 176 10.53 -5.80 12.85
CA SER A 176 11.33 -4.75 12.23
C SER A 176 11.40 -3.48 13.08
N ILE A 177 12.34 -2.59 12.75
CA ILE A 177 12.44 -1.26 13.36
C ILE A 177 11.35 -0.31 12.87
N GLN A 178 10.65 -0.70 11.82
CA GLN A 178 9.59 0.06 11.15
C GLN A 178 8.25 -0.71 11.27
N GLY A 179 7.59 -0.97 10.17
CA GLY A 179 6.27 -1.58 10.11
C GLY A 179 5.13 -0.58 10.32
N ARG A 180 3.97 -0.91 9.77
CA ARG A 180 2.81 0.01 9.77
C ARG A 180 2.37 0.43 11.17
N GLY A 181 2.46 -0.46 12.15
CA GLY A 181 2.10 -0.17 13.54
C GLY A 181 2.98 0.87 14.24
N ARG A 182 4.05 1.37 13.61
CA ARG A 182 4.90 2.47 14.11
C ARG A 182 4.65 3.78 13.38
N LEU A 183 3.77 3.80 12.38
CA LEU A 183 3.49 4.97 11.57
C LEU A 183 2.37 5.80 12.18
N PRO A 184 2.57 7.11 12.46
CA PRO A 184 1.52 7.96 13.00
C PRO A 184 0.26 7.99 12.11
N GLN A 185 0.43 8.01 10.78
CA GLN A 185 -0.69 8.03 9.85
C GLN A 185 -1.57 6.78 9.95
N PHE A 186 -0.97 5.62 10.24
CA PHE A 186 -1.71 4.37 10.46
C PHE A 186 -2.45 4.36 11.80
N LEU A 187 -1.82 4.87 12.86
CA LEU A 187 -2.33 4.74 14.22
C LEU A 187 -3.30 5.85 14.66
N ASN A 188 -3.20 7.06 14.09
CA ASN A 188 -3.95 8.23 14.60
C ASN A 188 -5.44 8.26 14.20
N ALA A 189 -5.90 7.37 13.35
CA ALA A 189 -7.28 7.36 12.88
C ALA A 189 -8.29 7.11 14.01
N TYR A 190 -8.04 6.16 14.91
CA TYR A 190 -8.90 5.92 16.08
C TYR A 190 -8.86 7.06 17.10
N PRO A 191 -7.68 7.57 17.52
CA PRO A 191 -7.61 8.77 18.37
C PRO A 191 -8.38 9.96 17.82
N ALA A 192 -8.25 10.24 16.51
CA ALA A 192 -9.01 11.32 15.86
C ALA A 192 -10.53 11.14 15.93
N LEU A 193 -11.03 9.91 15.74
CA LEU A 193 -12.45 9.60 15.91
C LEU A 193 -12.91 9.81 17.37
N TRP A 194 -12.14 9.39 18.34
CA TRP A 194 -12.46 9.55 19.75
C TRP A 194 -12.46 11.02 20.18
N GLN A 195 -11.49 11.80 19.72
CA GLN A 195 -11.42 13.25 19.94
C GLN A 195 -12.63 13.96 19.31
N ALA A 196 -13.04 13.55 18.12
CA ALA A 196 -14.24 14.07 17.46
C ALA A 196 -15.57 13.56 18.07
N GLY A 197 -15.53 12.79 19.18
CA GLY A 197 -16.71 12.21 19.84
C GLY A 197 -17.46 11.18 18.98
N LYS A 198 -16.84 10.64 17.92
CA LYS A 198 -17.49 9.69 17.02
C LYS A 198 -17.55 8.30 17.64
N LYS A 199 -18.75 7.72 17.66
CA LYS A 199 -19.02 6.36 18.10
C LYS A 199 -19.68 5.60 16.95
N TYR A 200 -19.01 4.56 16.45
CA TYR A 200 -19.52 3.73 15.35
C TYR A 200 -19.88 2.34 15.84
N SER A 201 -20.89 1.73 15.20
CA SER A 201 -21.23 0.33 15.43
C SER A 201 -20.08 -0.60 14.99
N TRP A 202 -20.06 -1.79 15.58
CA TRP A 202 -19.08 -2.82 15.19
C TRP A 202 -19.10 -3.14 13.69
N LEU A 203 -20.29 -3.23 13.10
CA LEU A 203 -20.43 -3.52 11.67
C LEU A 203 -19.79 -2.43 10.82
N LYS A 204 -19.93 -1.16 11.21
CA LYS A 204 -19.28 -0.04 10.50
C LYS A 204 -17.76 -0.07 10.67
N LEU A 205 -17.24 -0.33 11.87
CA LEU A 205 -15.79 -0.46 12.10
C LEU A 205 -15.17 -1.62 11.32
N ARG A 206 -15.91 -2.74 11.21
CA ARG A 206 -15.44 -3.93 10.49
C ARG A 206 -15.48 -3.78 8.98
N ASN A 207 -16.56 -3.19 8.43
CA ASN A 207 -16.85 -3.20 6.99
C ASN A 207 -16.54 -1.85 6.32
N GLY A 208 -16.17 -0.82 7.08
CA GLY A 208 -15.98 0.53 6.57
C GLY A 208 -17.28 1.30 6.37
N SER A 209 -17.19 2.46 5.74
CA SER A 209 -18.32 3.32 5.42
C SER A 209 -18.01 4.18 4.19
N LEU A 210 -18.97 4.31 3.28
CA LEU A 210 -18.86 5.25 2.15
C LEU A 210 -19.12 6.71 2.59
N LYS A 211 -19.84 6.87 3.70
CA LYS A 211 -20.24 8.18 4.24
C LYS A 211 -19.23 8.73 5.23
N ASP A 212 -18.79 7.91 6.16
CA ASP A 212 -17.95 8.33 7.27
C ASP A 212 -16.51 7.86 7.07
N VAL A 213 -15.55 8.65 7.55
CA VAL A 213 -14.16 8.19 7.64
C VAL A 213 -14.09 7.16 8.77
N VAL A 214 -13.74 5.94 8.42
CA VAL A 214 -13.58 4.80 9.34
C VAL A 214 -12.25 4.16 9.04
N PRO A 215 -11.41 3.86 10.06
CA PRO A 215 -10.20 3.06 9.88
C PRO A 215 -10.53 1.75 9.19
N ASN A 216 -9.63 1.24 8.38
CA ASN A 216 -9.87 0.00 7.65
C ASN A 216 -9.61 -1.24 8.53
N HIS A 217 -9.72 -2.41 7.94
CA HIS A 217 -9.54 -3.67 8.65
C HIS A 217 -8.08 -3.96 9.06
N TYR A 218 -7.08 -3.27 8.49
CA TYR A 218 -5.67 -3.36 8.93
C TYR A 218 -5.47 -2.70 10.29
N GLU A 219 -5.91 -1.45 10.47
CA GLU A 219 -5.83 -0.74 11.74
C GLU A 219 -6.70 -1.41 12.80
N LEU A 220 -7.91 -1.84 12.43
CA LEU A 220 -8.79 -2.58 13.33
C LEU A 220 -8.14 -3.88 13.83
N GLY A 221 -7.60 -4.65 12.89
CA GLY A 221 -6.94 -5.91 13.18
C GLY A 221 -5.69 -5.72 14.03
N TYR A 222 -4.86 -4.73 13.71
CA TYR A 222 -3.67 -4.40 14.49
C TYR A 222 -3.98 -4.15 15.97
N VAL A 223 -5.03 -3.35 16.26
CA VAL A 223 -5.46 -3.06 17.64
C VAL A 223 -5.93 -4.34 18.35
N LEU A 224 -6.76 -5.14 17.69
CA LEU A 224 -7.32 -6.36 18.29
C LEU A 224 -6.26 -7.45 18.48
N VAL A 225 -5.38 -7.63 17.49
CA VAL A 225 -4.28 -8.61 17.57
C VAL A 225 -3.29 -8.20 18.63
N GLY A 226 -2.87 -6.92 18.64
CA GLY A 226 -1.93 -6.39 19.61
C GLY A 226 -2.43 -6.56 21.04
N TYR A 227 -3.70 -6.25 21.32
CA TYR A 227 -4.30 -6.50 22.62
C TYR A 227 -4.24 -7.98 23.00
N GLY A 228 -4.58 -8.88 22.07
CA GLY A 228 -4.55 -10.31 22.29
C GLY A 228 -3.16 -10.82 22.64
N VAL A 229 -2.13 -10.44 21.88
CA VAL A 229 -0.73 -10.82 22.14
C VAL A 229 -0.26 -10.26 23.48
N THR A 230 -0.48 -8.97 23.72
CA THR A 230 0.02 -8.29 24.92
C THR A 230 -0.64 -8.82 26.20
N THR A 231 -1.92 -9.21 26.13
CA THR A 231 -2.70 -9.62 27.32
C THR A 231 -2.61 -11.11 27.59
N TYR A 232 -2.57 -11.94 26.55
CA TYR A 232 -2.68 -13.40 26.65
C TYR A 232 -1.44 -14.15 26.18
N GLY A 233 -0.45 -13.43 25.62
CA GLY A 233 0.81 -13.99 25.10
C GLY A 233 0.73 -14.53 23.67
N ASP A 234 1.88 -14.94 23.14
CA ASP A 234 2.08 -15.28 21.70
C ASP A 234 1.27 -16.50 21.25
N ARG A 235 0.93 -17.42 22.16
CA ARG A 235 0.16 -18.63 21.83
C ARG A 235 -1.35 -18.41 21.75
N PHE A 236 -1.81 -17.22 22.10
CA PHE A 236 -3.24 -16.91 22.13
C PHE A 236 -3.89 -17.04 20.76
N TRP A 237 -3.39 -16.29 19.78
CA TRP A 237 -3.97 -16.31 18.44
C TRP A 237 -3.84 -17.65 17.71
N PRO A 238 -2.69 -18.37 17.77
CA PRO A 238 -2.60 -19.74 17.26
C PRO A 238 -3.71 -20.65 17.80
N ALA A 239 -4.02 -20.58 19.09
CA ALA A 239 -5.09 -21.38 19.70
C ALA A 239 -6.49 -20.95 19.21
N VAL A 240 -6.76 -19.64 19.14
CA VAL A 240 -8.06 -19.11 18.66
C VAL A 240 -8.31 -19.51 17.22
N ILE A 241 -7.37 -19.28 16.30
CA ILE A 241 -7.60 -19.54 14.88
C ILE A 241 -7.68 -21.05 14.56
N ARG A 242 -6.86 -21.88 15.20
CA ARG A 242 -6.98 -23.33 15.03
C ARG A 242 -8.32 -23.87 15.51
N ARG A 243 -8.82 -23.38 16.66
CA ARG A 243 -10.14 -23.75 17.17
C ARG A 243 -11.27 -23.23 16.26
N ALA A 244 -11.16 -22.03 15.73
CA ALA A 244 -12.12 -21.47 14.78
C ALA A 244 -12.15 -22.28 13.49
N ALA A 245 -10.98 -22.51 12.86
CA ALA A 245 -10.84 -23.26 11.63
C ALA A 245 -11.23 -24.74 11.75
N SER A 246 -11.13 -25.32 12.96
CA SER A 246 -11.66 -26.67 13.21
C SER A 246 -13.20 -26.73 13.23
N PHE A 247 -13.89 -25.57 13.27
CA PHE A 247 -15.34 -25.46 13.46
C PHE A 247 -15.81 -26.17 14.71
N SER A 248 -15.09 -25.97 15.84
CA SER A 248 -15.54 -26.48 17.16
C SER A 248 -16.94 -25.94 17.55
N SER A 249 -17.42 -24.92 16.85
CA SER A 249 -18.81 -24.49 16.73
C SER A 249 -19.05 -24.11 15.28
N VAL A 250 -20.13 -24.61 14.69
CA VAL A 250 -20.54 -24.30 13.30
C VAL A 250 -21.06 -22.86 13.22
N VAL A 251 -21.76 -22.42 14.26
CA VAL A 251 -22.30 -21.06 14.35
C VAL A 251 -21.29 -20.14 15.03
N TYR A 252 -20.90 -19.07 14.35
CA TYR A 252 -19.91 -18.09 14.84
C TYR A 252 -18.59 -18.72 15.35
N PRO A 253 -17.90 -19.54 14.51
CA PRO A 253 -16.72 -20.31 14.97
C PRO A 253 -15.65 -19.44 15.61
N PHE A 254 -15.37 -18.26 15.08
CA PHE A 254 -14.37 -17.34 15.62
C PHE A 254 -14.74 -16.82 17.02
N GLN A 255 -15.99 -16.35 17.19
CA GLN A 255 -16.44 -15.81 18.48
C GLN A 255 -16.46 -16.90 19.57
N HIS A 256 -16.89 -18.11 19.18
CA HIS A 256 -16.84 -19.26 20.09
C HIS A 256 -15.42 -19.62 20.49
N ALA A 257 -14.51 -19.71 19.53
CA ALA A 257 -13.10 -19.99 19.77
C ALA A 257 -12.45 -18.96 20.68
N LEU A 258 -12.68 -17.68 20.41
CA LEU A 258 -12.15 -16.58 21.22
C LEU A 258 -12.71 -16.65 22.65
N LYS A 259 -14.02 -16.83 22.83
CA LYS A 259 -14.64 -16.95 24.16
C LYS A 259 -14.02 -18.10 24.97
N LYS A 260 -13.80 -19.24 24.32
CA LYS A 260 -13.19 -20.43 24.98
C LYS A 260 -11.72 -20.22 25.34
N THR A 261 -11.00 -19.41 24.57
CA THR A 261 -9.56 -19.18 24.80
C THR A 261 -9.30 -17.98 25.72
N ALA A 262 -10.06 -16.89 25.57
CA ALA A 262 -9.91 -15.66 26.36
C ALA A 262 -10.71 -15.69 27.69
N GLY A 263 -11.67 -16.60 27.85
CA GLY A 263 -12.56 -16.63 29.00
C GLY A 263 -13.66 -15.58 29.03
N LEU A 264 -13.80 -14.76 27.98
CA LEU A 264 -14.77 -13.66 27.93
C LEU A 264 -15.44 -13.52 26.55
N PRO A 265 -16.64 -12.92 26.48
CA PRO A 265 -17.36 -12.73 25.23
C PRO A 265 -16.59 -11.83 24.24
N TYR A 266 -16.75 -12.08 22.94
CA TYR A 266 -16.12 -11.31 21.87
C TYR A 266 -16.41 -9.79 21.96
N SER A 267 -17.61 -9.40 22.33
CA SER A 267 -17.97 -7.98 22.55
C SER A 267 -17.13 -7.34 23.66
N GLN A 268 -16.90 -8.06 24.75
CA GLN A 268 -16.07 -7.59 25.86
C GLN A 268 -14.61 -7.54 25.48
N PHE A 269 -14.11 -8.55 24.75
CA PHE A 269 -12.74 -8.55 24.21
C PHE A 269 -12.47 -7.29 23.37
N ARG A 270 -13.37 -6.97 22.45
CA ARG A 270 -13.25 -5.76 21.59
C ARG A 270 -13.23 -4.48 22.41
N LYS A 271 -14.13 -4.38 23.38
CA LYS A 271 -14.18 -3.22 24.29
C LYS A 271 -12.84 -3.06 25.03
N ASN A 272 -12.35 -4.13 25.62
CA ASN A 272 -11.08 -4.12 26.35
C ASN A 272 -9.91 -3.74 25.43
N ALA A 273 -9.88 -4.23 24.18
CA ALA A 273 -8.85 -3.89 23.19
C ALA A 273 -8.83 -2.41 22.85
N PHE A 274 -10.00 -1.81 22.62
CA PHE A 274 -10.09 -0.36 22.37
C PHE A 274 -9.75 0.47 23.61
N ASP A 275 -10.15 0.04 24.81
CA ASP A 275 -9.79 0.72 26.05
C ASP A 275 -8.27 0.62 26.33
N TRP A 276 -7.67 -0.55 26.05
CA TRP A 276 -6.21 -0.76 26.12
C TRP A 276 -5.48 0.17 25.15
N TYR A 277 -5.91 0.24 23.90
CA TYR A 277 -5.28 1.07 22.88
C TYR A 277 -5.45 2.58 23.20
N ARG A 278 -6.62 3.00 23.69
CA ARG A 278 -6.88 4.38 24.10
C ARG A 278 -5.96 4.83 25.23
N LYS A 279 -5.68 3.97 26.19
CA LYS A 279 -4.78 4.28 27.33
C LYS A 279 -3.34 4.54 26.90
N GLN A 280 -2.94 4.03 25.75
CA GLN A 280 -1.57 4.20 25.22
C GLN A 280 -1.42 5.48 24.38
N GLN A 281 -2.53 6.15 24.05
CA GLN A 281 -2.46 7.37 23.28
C GLN A 281 -2.01 8.54 24.17
N PRO A 282 -1.13 9.42 23.67
CA PRO A 282 -0.79 10.64 24.39
C PRO A 282 -2.05 11.50 24.59
N ALA A 283 -2.05 12.29 25.64
CA ALA A 283 -3.08 13.29 25.83
C ALA A 283 -3.06 14.25 24.64
N MET A 284 -4.14 14.28 23.87
CA MET A 284 -4.28 15.19 22.73
C MET A 284 -4.95 16.47 23.22
N GLU A 285 -4.28 17.59 23.10
CA GLU A 285 -4.92 18.89 23.31
C GLU A 285 -5.99 19.13 22.22
N PRO A 286 -7.15 19.70 22.58
CA PRO A 286 -8.16 20.04 21.60
C PRO A 286 -7.62 21.14 20.69
N ALA A 287 -7.24 20.79 19.47
CA ALA A 287 -6.92 21.79 18.46
C ALA A 287 -8.20 22.53 18.07
N VAL A 288 -8.20 23.86 18.15
CA VAL A 288 -9.26 24.68 17.54
C VAL A 288 -8.93 24.79 16.04
N PRO A 289 -9.61 24.03 15.18
CA PRO A 289 -9.23 24.00 13.78
C PRO A 289 -9.71 25.28 13.08
N ASN A 290 -8.80 25.96 12.41
CA ASN A 290 -9.17 27.00 11.46
C ASN A 290 -9.48 26.34 10.10
N TRP A 291 -10.77 26.03 9.90
CA TRP A 291 -11.21 25.33 8.70
C TRP A 291 -11.26 26.24 7.47
N VAL A 292 -10.44 25.95 6.48
CA VAL A 292 -10.50 26.61 5.17
C VAL A 292 -11.77 26.21 4.41
N LEU A 293 -12.21 24.96 4.57
CA LEU A 293 -13.40 24.41 3.96
C LEU A 293 -14.31 23.73 4.98
N LYS A 294 -15.63 23.77 4.75
CA LYS A 294 -16.57 22.99 5.53
C LYS A 294 -16.37 21.50 5.31
N THR A 295 -16.53 20.72 6.39
CA THR A 295 -16.49 19.27 6.33
C THR A 295 -17.64 18.73 5.48
N GLU A 296 -17.33 17.84 4.54
CA GLU A 296 -18.36 17.10 3.79
C GLU A 296 -19.11 16.14 4.74
N ARG A 297 -20.44 16.15 4.66
CA ARG A 297 -21.29 15.34 5.57
C ARG A 297 -21.96 14.15 4.87
N ARG A 298 -21.98 14.13 3.55
CA ARG A 298 -22.70 13.10 2.77
C ARG A 298 -21.85 11.88 2.46
N TYR A 299 -20.55 12.06 2.31
CA TYR A 299 -19.60 11.00 1.96
C TYR A 299 -18.18 11.36 2.41
N ALA A 300 -17.38 10.33 2.68
CA ALA A 300 -15.98 10.50 3.02
C ALA A 300 -15.21 11.13 1.84
N THR A 301 -14.48 12.19 2.14
CA THR A 301 -13.75 12.98 1.15
C THR A 301 -12.33 13.21 1.62
N ASN A 302 -11.36 12.92 0.75
CA ASN A 302 -9.95 13.20 0.96
C ASN A 302 -9.56 14.47 0.21
N ARG A 303 -8.80 15.34 0.86
CA ARG A 303 -8.15 16.52 0.30
C ARG A 303 -6.68 16.46 0.64
N GLN A 304 -5.83 16.47 -0.40
CA GLN A 304 -4.40 16.18 -0.25
C GLN A 304 -3.56 17.16 -1.08
N TYR A 305 -2.31 17.31 -0.70
CA TYR A 305 -1.28 18.05 -1.43
C TYR A 305 -1.69 19.50 -1.76
N PRO A 306 -1.97 20.34 -0.74
CA PRO A 306 -2.36 21.72 -0.98
C PRO A 306 -1.18 22.57 -1.45
N TYR A 307 -1.43 23.43 -2.43
CA TYR A 307 -0.52 24.46 -2.90
C TYR A 307 -1.22 25.83 -2.95
N TRP A 308 -0.53 26.88 -2.49
CA TRP A 308 -0.97 28.24 -2.72
C TRP A 308 -0.77 28.61 -4.20
N VAL A 309 -1.84 29.13 -4.83
CA VAL A 309 -1.80 29.57 -6.23
C VAL A 309 -1.62 31.08 -6.32
N GLY A 310 -2.13 31.80 -5.33
CA GLY A 310 -2.08 33.25 -5.17
C GLY A 310 -3.33 33.79 -4.46
N GLY A 311 -3.21 34.89 -3.74
CA GLY A 311 -4.29 35.42 -2.91
C GLY A 311 -4.86 34.37 -1.97
N ASP A 312 -6.20 34.22 -1.94
CA ASP A 312 -6.91 33.23 -1.12
C ASP A 312 -7.14 31.89 -1.86
N THR A 313 -6.42 31.61 -2.95
CA THR A 313 -6.67 30.44 -3.77
C THR A 313 -5.70 29.31 -3.47
N LEU A 314 -6.26 28.13 -3.13
CA LEU A 314 -5.54 26.88 -2.96
C LEU A 314 -5.80 25.94 -4.13
N LEU A 315 -4.77 25.27 -4.61
CA LEU A 315 -4.86 24.10 -5.47
C LEU A 315 -4.70 22.84 -4.59
N LEU A 316 -5.55 21.84 -4.79
CA LEU A 316 -5.45 20.56 -4.08
C LEU A 316 -5.96 19.40 -4.95
N GLN A 317 -5.58 18.20 -4.56
CA GLN A 317 -6.18 16.97 -5.06
C GLN A 317 -7.33 16.56 -4.15
N LYS A 318 -8.51 16.30 -4.74
CA LYS A 318 -9.68 15.80 -4.02
C LYS A 318 -10.13 14.47 -4.59
N SER A 319 -10.53 13.55 -3.70
CA SER A 319 -11.13 12.27 -4.06
C SER A 319 -12.22 11.87 -3.07
N SER A 320 -13.20 11.08 -3.53
CA SER A 320 -14.24 10.51 -2.69
C SER A 320 -14.85 9.27 -3.34
N PHE A 321 -15.78 8.60 -2.69
CA PHE A 321 -16.51 7.47 -3.29
C PHE A 321 -17.50 7.86 -4.40
N VAL A 322 -17.87 9.13 -4.48
CA VAL A 322 -18.83 9.65 -5.48
C VAL A 322 -18.19 10.52 -6.56
N HIS A 323 -16.96 10.99 -6.34
CA HIS A 323 -16.23 11.80 -7.32
C HIS A 323 -14.88 11.13 -7.64
N ARG A 324 -14.57 11.05 -8.92
CA ARG A 324 -13.23 10.62 -9.36
C ARG A 324 -12.18 11.59 -8.81
N PRO A 325 -10.96 11.12 -8.53
CA PRO A 325 -9.87 12.01 -8.17
C PRO A 325 -9.70 13.13 -9.19
N GLY A 326 -9.49 14.34 -8.70
CA GLY A 326 -9.34 15.53 -9.55
C GLY A 326 -8.54 16.63 -8.87
N PHE A 327 -8.04 17.55 -9.67
CA PHE A 327 -7.48 18.81 -9.18
C PHE A 327 -8.61 19.82 -9.00
N TYR A 328 -8.59 20.49 -7.86
CA TYR A 328 -9.57 21.48 -7.46
C TYR A 328 -8.89 22.78 -7.07
N LEU A 329 -9.45 23.89 -7.49
CA LEU A 329 -9.14 25.21 -6.95
C LEU A 329 -10.15 25.53 -5.86
N VAL A 330 -9.64 26.04 -4.75
CA VAL A 330 -10.43 26.50 -3.60
C VAL A 330 -10.23 27.99 -3.49
N ALA A 331 -11.31 28.76 -3.72
CA ALA A 331 -11.34 30.20 -3.56
C ALA A 331 -12.65 30.60 -2.89
N ASN A 332 -12.62 31.59 -2.00
CA ASN A 332 -13.81 32.06 -1.27
C ASN A 332 -14.58 30.92 -0.60
N LYS A 333 -13.88 29.94 0.00
CA LYS A 333 -14.46 28.74 0.65
C LYS A 333 -15.30 27.85 -0.26
N ARG A 334 -15.11 27.95 -1.60
CA ARG A 334 -15.78 27.12 -2.61
C ARG A 334 -14.74 26.31 -3.39
N GLU A 335 -15.11 25.10 -3.76
CA GLU A 335 -14.30 24.19 -4.54
C GLU A 335 -14.76 24.18 -5.99
N HIS A 336 -13.84 24.40 -6.93
CA HIS A 336 -14.06 24.32 -8.36
C HIS A 336 -13.20 23.22 -8.95
N LEU A 337 -13.81 22.22 -9.60
CA LEU A 337 -13.09 21.19 -10.33
C LEU A 337 -12.35 21.82 -11.51
N LEU A 338 -11.03 21.73 -11.48
CA LEU A 338 -10.18 22.14 -12.59
C LEU A 338 -10.10 21.04 -13.65
N ARG A 339 -9.80 19.83 -13.21
CA ARG A 339 -9.68 18.66 -14.09
C ARG A 339 -9.77 17.35 -13.28
N THR A 340 -10.47 16.36 -13.84
CA THR A 340 -10.37 14.97 -13.36
C THR A 340 -8.99 14.42 -13.71
N LEU A 341 -8.35 13.74 -12.76
CA LEU A 341 -7.06 13.09 -12.99
C LEU A 341 -7.22 11.89 -13.92
N ASP A 342 -6.17 11.63 -14.70
CA ASP A 342 -5.90 10.28 -15.21
C ASP A 342 -5.71 9.33 -14.01
N ILE A 343 -5.74 8.02 -14.22
CA ILE A 343 -5.56 7.06 -13.11
C ILE A 343 -4.24 7.39 -12.41
N SER A 344 -4.31 7.73 -11.13
CA SER A 344 -3.15 8.08 -10.31
C SER A 344 -2.89 6.97 -9.29
N LEU A 345 -1.62 6.77 -8.97
CA LEU A 345 -1.17 5.84 -7.93
C LEU A 345 -1.17 6.50 -6.52
N GLY A 346 -1.93 7.58 -6.33
CA GLY A 346 -2.07 8.25 -5.03
C GLY A 346 -0.82 9.00 -4.58
N GLN A 347 -0.01 9.49 -5.51
CA GLN A 347 1.24 10.17 -5.23
C GLN A 347 1.10 11.69 -5.29
N PRO A 348 1.99 12.45 -4.62
CA PRO A 348 2.03 13.90 -4.73
C PRO A 348 2.32 14.33 -6.18
N PHE A 349 1.86 15.52 -6.50
CA PHE A 349 2.14 16.20 -7.75
C PHE A 349 3.03 17.43 -7.51
N GLY A 350 3.71 17.91 -8.53
CA GLY A 350 4.42 19.20 -8.52
C GLY A 350 3.54 20.31 -9.07
N TYR A 351 3.57 21.48 -8.43
CA TYR A 351 2.92 22.69 -8.92
C TYR A 351 3.89 23.86 -8.87
N LYS A 352 3.95 24.64 -9.95
CA LYS A 352 4.69 25.90 -10.00
C LYS A 352 4.11 26.82 -11.08
N LYS A 353 3.93 28.13 -10.79
CA LYS A 353 3.54 29.20 -11.74
C LYS A 353 2.42 28.77 -12.71
N GLY A 354 1.32 28.17 -12.20
CA GLY A 354 0.17 27.75 -13.02
C GLY A 354 0.34 26.45 -13.80
N LYS A 355 1.42 25.70 -13.60
CA LYS A 355 1.62 24.36 -14.19
C LYS A 355 1.60 23.29 -13.13
N ILE A 356 0.96 22.16 -13.45
CA ILE A 356 0.95 20.94 -12.66
C ILE A 356 1.70 19.86 -13.42
N VAL A 357 2.60 19.14 -12.75
CA VAL A 357 3.18 17.89 -13.24
C VAL A 357 2.80 16.76 -12.31
N TYR A 358 2.35 15.63 -12.85
CA TYR A 358 1.99 14.45 -12.06
C TYR A 358 2.23 13.15 -12.82
N ALA A 359 2.36 12.06 -12.06
CA ALA A 359 2.51 10.71 -12.60
C ALA A 359 1.14 10.05 -12.79
N ALA A 360 0.91 9.47 -13.95
CA ALA A 360 -0.32 8.77 -14.30
C ALA A 360 -0.04 7.31 -14.65
N PHE A 361 -0.87 6.42 -14.12
CA PHE A 361 -0.82 4.99 -14.38
C PHE A 361 -1.34 4.66 -15.79
N GLU A 362 -0.66 3.74 -16.45
CA GLU A 362 -1.05 3.19 -17.76
C GLU A 362 -0.89 1.66 -17.72
N LYS A 363 -1.97 0.95 -18.01
CA LYS A 363 -1.93 -0.52 -18.15
C LYS A 363 -1.46 -0.87 -19.57
N ASP A 364 -0.63 -1.91 -19.69
CA ASP A 364 -0.38 -2.52 -21.00
C ASP A 364 -1.66 -3.17 -21.49
N PRO A 365 -2.05 -2.99 -22.78
CA PRO A 365 -3.31 -3.53 -23.30
C PRO A 365 -3.29 -5.06 -23.47
N ARG A 366 -2.11 -5.70 -23.44
CA ARG A 366 -1.93 -7.13 -23.70
C ARG A 366 -1.58 -7.91 -22.45
N TRP A 367 -0.73 -7.37 -21.57
CA TRP A 367 -0.08 -8.10 -20.50
C TRP A 367 -0.53 -7.61 -19.13
N HIS A 368 -1.14 -8.48 -18.35
CA HIS A 368 -1.73 -8.14 -17.06
C HIS A 368 -0.70 -7.55 -16.07
N TRP A 369 0.50 -8.14 -16.04
CA TRP A 369 1.56 -7.73 -15.12
C TRP A 369 2.46 -6.61 -15.66
N VAL A 370 2.15 -6.06 -16.83
CA VAL A 370 2.90 -4.94 -17.40
C VAL A 370 2.12 -3.65 -17.25
N SER A 371 2.72 -2.67 -16.61
CA SER A 371 2.13 -1.34 -16.45
C SER A 371 3.21 -0.27 -16.39
N TYR A 372 2.80 0.98 -16.57
CA TYR A 372 3.68 2.13 -16.70
C TYR A 372 3.21 3.27 -15.80
N SER A 373 4.13 4.16 -15.45
CA SER A 373 3.86 5.44 -14.82
C SER A 373 4.47 6.53 -15.67
N SER A 374 3.63 7.32 -16.33
CA SER A 374 4.02 8.33 -17.29
C SER A 374 3.63 9.73 -16.82
N LEU A 375 4.49 10.71 -17.08
CA LEU A 375 4.27 12.07 -16.64
C LEU A 375 3.24 12.81 -17.51
N ARG A 376 2.41 13.62 -16.85
CA ARG A 376 1.46 14.56 -17.42
C ARG A 376 1.85 15.98 -17.03
N LEU A 377 1.73 16.90 -17.95
CA LEU A 377 1.86 18.35 -17.72
C LEU A 377 0.54 19.03 -18.03
N LEU A 378 -0.02 19.72 -17.04
CA LEU A 378 -1.30 20.43 -17.11
C LEU A 378 -1.09 21.92 -16.84
N ASP A 379 -1.69 22.74 -17.66
CA ASP A 379 -1.80 24.19 -17.48
C ASP A 379 -3.12 24.51 -16.79
N ILE A 380 -3.10 25.13 -15.60
CA ILE A 380 -4.33 25.42 -14.85
C ILE A 380 -5.17 26.54 -15.44
N HIS A 381 -4.58 27.46 -16.22
CA HIS A 381 -5.26 28.60 -16.80
C HIS A 381 -6.04 28.21 -18.08
N THR A 382 -5.43 27.35 -18.88
CA THR A 382 -6.04 26.89 -20.13
C THR A 382 -6.77 25.57 -20.02
N GLY A 383 -6.55 24.81 -18.94
CA GLY A 383 -7.04 23.44 -18.78
C GLY A 383 -6.39 22.42 -19.73
N LYS A 384 -5.44 22.84 -20.58
CA LYS A 384 -4.76 21.96 -21.53
C LYS A 384 -3.77 21.05 -20.82
N GLN A 385 -3.89 19.75 -21.10
CA GLN A 385 -2.98 18.73 -20.60
C GLN A 385 -2.29 18.03 -21.76
N ARG A 386 -1.02 17.69 -21.57
CA ARG A 386 -0.28 16.86 -22.51
C ARG A 386 0.47 15.73 -21.78
N LYS A 387 0.68 14.65 -22.47
CA LYS A 387 1.51 13.54 -22.08
C LYS A 387 2.97 13.93 -22.30
N LEU A 388 3.75 14.02 -21.22
CA LEU A 388 5.16 14.40 -21.29
C LEU A 388 6.05 13.19 -21.61
N THR A 389 5.77 12.03 -20.98
CA THR A 389 6.49 10.77 -21.25
C THR A 389 5.51 9.65 -21.61
N ARG A 390 6.02 8.52 -22.15
CA ARG A 390 5.22 7.34 -22.55
C ARG A 390 5.95 6.07 -22.14
N HIS A 391 5.21 5.10 -21.58
CA HIS A 391 5.70 3.78 -21.19
C HIS A 391 6.94 3.85 -20.28
N THR A 392 6.92 4.81 -19.36
CA THR A 392 8.00 5.07 -18.39
C THR A 392 7.66 4.53 -17.00
N ARG A 393 8.57 4.74 -16.04
CA ARG A 393 8.39 4.40 -14.64
C ARG A 393 8.80 5.59 -13.77
N TYR A 394 8.20 6.78 -14.05
CA TYR A 394 8.45 8.03 -13.34
C TYR A 394 7.42 8.27 -12.26
N PHE A 395 7.88 8.81 -11.12
CA PHE A 395 7.09 9.05 -9.93
C PHE A 395 7.48 10.36 -9.25
N THR A 396 6.61 10.87 -8.38
CA THR A 396 6.82 12.04 -7.52
C THR A 396 7.52 13.20 -8.22
N PRO A 397 7.00 13.69 -9.37
CA PRO A 397 7.67 14.73 -10.13
C PRO A 397 7.56 16.11 -9.46
N ASP A 398 8.55 16.97 -9.73
CA ASP A 398 8.49 18.38 -9.41
C ASP A 398 8.96 19.26 -10.58
N LEU A 399 8.52 20.53 -10.62
CA LEU A 399 8.82 21.50 -11.67
C LEU A 399 9.95 22.44 -11.23
N ALA A 400 10.89 22.68 -12.14
CA ALA A 400 11.90 23.71 -11.94
C ALA A 400 11.28 25.11 -11.85
N PRO A 401 11.90 26.09 -11.15
CA PRO A 401 11.43 27.45 -11.04
C PRO A 401 11.11 28.12 -12.37
N GLU A 402 11.90 27.86 -13.40
CA GLU A 402 11.73 28.44 -14.76
C GLU A 402 10.80 27.62 -15.67
N LEU A 403 10.20 26.53 -15.15
CA LEU A 403 9.24 25.67 -15.85
C LEU A 403 9.81 24.95 -17.10
N ASP A 404 11.08 25.01 -17.35
CA ASP A 404 11.75 24.39 -18.51
C ASP A 404 12.11 22.93 -18.26
N LYS A 405 12.18 22.51 -16.98
CA LYS A 405 12.58 21.16 -16.54
C LYS A 405 11.61 20.56 -15.53
N VAL A 406 11.62 19.23 -15.48
CA VAL A 406 10.97 18.40 -14.46
C VAL A 406 12.04 17.49 -13.88
N ILE A 407 12.09 17.37 -12.55
CA ILE A 407 12.80 16.31 -11.87
C ILE A 407 11.80 15.21 -11.48
N ALA A 408 12.13 13.95 -11.66
CA ALA A 408 11.27 12.85 -11.26
C ALA A 408 12.09 11.64 -10.82
N VAL A 409 11.56 10.87 -9.88
CA VAL A 409 12.15 9.57 -9.51
C VAL A 409 11.83 8.56 -10.59
N GLN A 410 12.85 7.96 -11.19
CA GLN A 410 12.72 6.78 -12.02
C GLN A 410 12.93 5.54 -11.17
N VAL A 411 12.07 4.54 -11.31
CA VAL A 411 12.23 3.24 -10.63
C VAL A 411 12.47 2.16 -11.64
N THR A 412 13.62 1.50 -11.57
CA THR A 412 13.97 0.38 -12.45
C THR A 412 13.13 -0.86 -12.17
N ALA A 413 13.16 -1.84 -13.04
CA ALA A 413 12.51 -3.13 -12.82
C ALA A 413 13.07 -3.90 -11.62
N SER A 414 14.35 -3.67 -11.28
CA SER A 414 15.00 -4.24 -10.08
C SER A 414 14.68 -3.47 -8.78
N GLY A 415 13.92 -2.38 -8.85
CA GLY A 415 13.56 -1.57 -7.69
C GLY A 415 14.59 -0.51 -7.28
N ALA A 416 15.69 -0.36 -8.01
CA ALA A 416 16.63 0.75 -7.79
C ALA A 416 16.04 2.06 -8.31
N THR A 417 16.46 3.20 -7.74
CA THR A 417 16.01 4.53 -8.14
C THR A 417 17.12 5.37 -8.73
N SER A 418 16.74 6.25 -9.66
CA SER A 418 17.51 7.41 -10.08
C SER A 418 16.62 8.66 -10.08
N LEU A 419 17.23 9.83 -10.13
CA LEU A 419 16.55 11.08 -10.43
C LEU A 419 16.86 11.47 -11.86
N ASP A 420 15.82 11.56 -12.68
CA ASP A 420 15.95 12.02 -14.04
C ASP A 420 15.46 13.47 -14.14
N LEU A 421 16.33 14.32 -14.70
CA LEU A 421 16.01 15.68 -15.11
C LEU A 421 15.51 15.65 -16.55
N LEU A 422 14.26 16.04 -16.78
CA LEU A 422 13.61 15.99 -18.10
C LEU A 422 13.27 17.40 -18.60
N SER A 423 13.37 17.60 -19.90
CA SER A 423 12.86 18.81 -20.54
C SER A 423 11.33 18.85 -20.55
N THR A 424 10.73 19.96 -20.08
CA THR A 424 9.28 20.16 -20.20
C THR A 424 8.84 20.29 -21.64
N ALA A 425 9.69 20.70 -22.57
CA ALA A 425 9.32 20.87 -23.98
C ALA A 425 8.92 19.55 -24.66
N ASN A 426 9.70 18.49 -24.43
CA ASN A 426 9.58 17.23 -25.17
C ASN A 426 9.68 15.95 -24.32
N GLY A 427 9.90 16.05 -23.02
CA GLY A 427 10.02 14.92 -22.09
C GLY A 427 11.32 14.11 -22.22
N LYS A 428 12.30 14.59 -22.97
CA LYS A 428 13.60 13.94 -23.08
C LYS A 428 14.41 14.13 -21.80
N VAL A 429 15.14 13.10 -21.41
CA VAL A 429 16.09 13.13 -20.29
C VAL A 429 17.27 14.03 -20.67
N ILE A 430 17.55 14.99 -19.82
CA ILE A 430 18.70 15.91 -19.89
C ILE A 430 19.88 15.30 -19.12
N SER A 431 19.62 14.85 -17.89
CA SER A 431 20.61 14.22 -17.01
C SER A 431 19.93 13.19 -16.11
N SER A 432 20.70 12.21 -15.64
CA SER A 432 20.24 11.19 -14.71
C SER A 432 21.25 11.06 -13.56
N PHE A 433 20.75 11.02 -12.32
CA PHE A 433 21.55 11.01 -11.09
C PHE A 433 21.21 9.74 -10.31
N GLN A 434 22.21 8.90 -10.07
CA GLN A 434 22.12 7.75 -9.18
C GLN A 434 22.90 8.05 -7.91
N SER A 435 22.40 7.61 -6.75
CA SER A 435 23.13 7.78 -5.51
C SER A 435 24.41 6.96 -5.51
N PRO A 436 25.60 7.58 -5.31
CA PRO A 436 26.84 6.85 -5.13
C PRO A 436 26.83 5.99 -3.85
N ASN A 437 25.98 6.33 -2.90
CA ASN A 437 25.80 5.63 -1.63
C ASN A 437 24.72 4.54 -1.69
N GLY A 438 24.07 4.33 -2.85
CA GLY A 438 23.01 3.36 -3.02
C GLY A 438 21.71 3.70 -2.30
N TYR A 439 21.46 4.97 -2.03
CA TYR A 439 20.21 5.42 -1.42
C TYR A 439 19.03 5.28 -2.38
N PHE A 440 17.87 5.00 -1.81
CA PHE A 440 16.60 4.98 -2.52
C PHE A 440 15.94 6.35 -2.44
N TYR A 441 15.87 7.07 -3.56
CA TYR A 441 15.29 8.41 -3.63
C TYR A 441 13.76 8.39 -3.62
N THR A 442 13.17 9.32 -2.89
CA THR A 442 11.72 9.61 -2.93
C THR A 442 11.50 11.13 -2.84
N ASP A 443 10.37 11.60 -3.31
CA ASP A 443 9.83 12.96 -3.12
C ASP A 443 10.84 14.11 -3.35
N PRO A 444 11.46 14.23 -4.56
CA PRO A 444 12.38 15.32 -4.87
C PRO A 444 11.64 16.65 -5.00
N LYS A 445 12.27 17.75 -4.57
CA LYS A 445 11.78 19.12 -4.71
C LYS A 445 12.89 20.08 -5.10
N PHE A 446 12.64 20.94 -6.10
CA PHE A 446 13.56 22.00 -6.46
C PHE A 446 13.62 23.05 -5.35
N LEU A 447 14.84 23.38 -4.92
CA LEU A 447 15.15 24.59 -4.15
C LEU A 447 15.53 25.75 -5.08
N SER A 448 16.22 25.44 -6.17
CA SER A 448 16.59 26.37 -7.24
C SER A 448 16.67 25.61 -8.56
N ASP A 449 17.01 26.28 -9.67
CA ASP A 449 17.18 25.63 -10.98
C ASP A 449 18.32 24.60 -11.01
N THR A 450 19.21 24.62 -10.04
CA THR A 450 20.42 23.78 -9.96
C THR A 450 20.51 22.92 -8.70
N VAL A 451 19.56 23.05 -7.78
CA VAL A 451 19.58 22.34 -6.49
C VAL A 451 18.24 21.69 -6.21
N VAL A 452 18.29 20.43 -5.78
CA VAL A 452 17.11 19.63 -5.40
C VAL A 452 17.32 19.10 -3.98
N VAL A 453 16.27 19.10 -3.15
CA VAL A 453 16.20 18.35 -1.89
C VAL A 453 15.38 17.08 -2.11
N ILE A 454 15.79 16.00 -1.48
CA ILE A 454 15.27 14.66 -1.68
C ILE A 454 15.06 13.99 -0.33
N ALA A 455 13.93 13.36 -0.10
CA ALA A 455 13.80 12.37 0.96
C ALA A 455 14.40 11.05 0.47
N ALA A 456 15.40 10.53 1.18
CA ALA A 456 16.12 9.34 0.78
C ALA A 456 16.04 8.26 1.88
N ARG A 457 16.07 6.99 1.46
CA ARG A 457 16.17 5.82 2.35
C ARG A 457 17.52 5.18 2.18
N ASP A 458 18.12 4.74 3.27
CA ASP A 458 19.28 3.84 3.22
C ASP A 458 18.84 2.36 3.03
N GLN A 459 19.82 1.46 3.02
CA GLN A 459 19.57 0.02 2.84
C GLN A 459 18.87 -0.63 4.05
N GLN A 460 18.90 -0.01 5.22
CA GLN A 460 18.26 -0.44 6.46
C GLN A 460 16.82 0.09 6.58
N GLY A 461 16.43 1.04 5.73
CA GLY A 461 15.13 1.69 5.75
C GLY A 461 15.08 2.94 6.63
N ALA A 462 16.20 3.41 7.17
CA ALA A 462 16.26 4.73 7.79
C ALA A 462 16.17 5.82 6.72
N MET A 463 15.61 6.97 7.07
CA MET A 463 15.41 8.08 6.14
C MET A 463 16.15 9.34 6.56
N GLY A 464 16.65 10.06 5.56
CA GLY A 464 17.30 11.36 5.71
C GLY A 464 16.95 12.31 4.56
N LEU A 465 17.24 13.57 4.74
CA LEU A 465 17.15 14.56 3.68
C LEU A 465 18.53 14.77 3.04
N ILE A 466 18.56 14.75 1.72
CA ILE A 466 19.76 14.96 0.90
C ILE A 466 19.53 16.17 0.01
N LYS A 467 20.52 17.03 -0.08
CA LYS A 467 20.63 18.08 -1.08
C LYS A 467 21.49 17.57 -2.24
N LEU A 468 21.02 17.69 -3.47
CA LEU A 468 21.71 17.29 -4.68
C LEU A 468 21.97 18.50 -5.57
N SER A 469 23.24 18.71 -5.94
CA SER A 469 23.62 19.66 -6.97
C SER A 469 23.40 19.05 -8.37
N LEU A 470 22.55 19.64 -9.17
CA LEU A 470 22.29 19.18 -10.55
C LEU A 470 23.44 19.53 -11.52
N LEU A 471 24.37 20.43 -11.11
CA LEU A 471 25.55 20.79 -11.91
C LEU A 471 26.68 19.79 -11.73
N THR A 472 26.91 19.34 -10.49
CA THR A 472 28.06 18.49 -10.15
C THR A 472 27.66 17.04 -9.86
N GLY A 473 26.38 16.76 -9.59
CA GLY A 473 25.90 15.46 -9.12
C GLY A 473 26.29 15.15 -7.67
N GLN A 474 26.85 16.11 -6.93
CA GLN A 474 27.24 15.89 -5.54
C GLN A 474 26.03 15.87 -4.59
N GLU A 475 26.05 14.90 -3.68
CA GLU A 475 25.10 14.78 -2.57
C GLU A 475 25.69 15.42 -1.30
N GLU A 476 24.86 16.16 -0.58
CA GLU A 476 25.12 16.68 0.75
C GLU A 476 24.00 16.22 1.70
N LEU A 477 24.36 15.60 2.81
CA LEU A 477 23.40 15.14 3.80
C LEU A 477 22.94 16.33 4.65
N LEU A 478 21.64 16.65 4.61
CA LEU A 478 21.04 17.73 5.39
C LEU A 478 20.57 17.27 6.79
N THR A 479 20.15 16.01 6.92
CA THR A 479 19.76 15.42 8.20
C THR A 479 20.33 14.02 8.33
N PRO A 480 20.65 13.55 9.55
CA PRO A 480 21.05 12.16 9.75
C PRO A 480 19.94 11.20 9.29
N PHE A 481 20.31 9.98 8.93
CA PHE A 481 19.36 8.91 8.68
C PHE A 481 18.77 8.39 10.00
N LEU A 482 17.45 8.45 10.13
CA LEU A 482 16.72 8.08 11.34
C LEU A 482 15.58 7.10 10.98
N PRO A 483 15.14 6.26 11.94
CA PRO A 483 14.06 5.28 11.69
C PRO A 483 12.67 5.93 11.64
N PHE A 484 12.55 7.09 11.01
CA PHE A 484 11.32 7.84 10.83
C PHE A 484 11.01 8.00 9.35
N SER A 485 9.73 7.96 8.99
CA SER A 485 9.29 8.24 7.63
C SER A 485 9.41 9.74 7.32
N LEU A 486 10.01 10.07 6.19
CA LEU A 486 10.09 11.43 5.61
C LEU A 486 9.38 11.45 4.25
N GLY A 487 8.76 12.58 3.92
CA GLY A 487 8.10 12.78 2.63
C GLY A 487 7.18 14.00 2.65
N TYR A 488 6.45 14.22 1.57
CA TYR A 488 5.62 15.40 1.35
C TYR A 488 6.41 16.70 1.51
N LEU A 489 7.63 16.70 0.97
CA LEU A 489 8.51 17.85 1.05
C LEU A 489 7.85 19.05 0.38
N HIS A 490 7.94 20.20 1.03
CA HIS A 490 7.45 21.46 0.51
C HIS A 490 8.46 22.57 0.81
N PRO A 491 9.23 23.04 -0.18
CA PRO A 491 10.15 24.15 -0.01
C PRO A 491 9.37 25.41 0.35
N PHE A 492 9.84 26.13 1.36
CA PHE A 492 9.30 27.42 1.76
C PHE A 492 10.29 28.52 1.35
N GLU A 493 9.79 29.55 0.64
CA GLU A 493 10.59 30.70 0.28
C GLU A 493 10.82 31.57 1.52
N GLY A 494 12.07 31.71 1.97
CA GLY A 494 12.45 32.53 3.12
C GLY A 494 13.07 31.79 4.29
N ALA A 495 13.47 30.52 4.13
CA ALA A 495 14.30 29.79 5.11
C ALA A 495 15.74 29.69 4.65
#